data_93ebed352d9ddc3af2c17594d2be28ed
#
_entry.id   93ebed352d9ddc3af2c17594d2be28ed
#
_cell.length_a   1.000
_cell.length_b   1.000
_cell.length_c   1.000
_cell.angle_alpha   90.00
_cell.angle_beta   90.00
_cell.angle_gamma   90.00
#
_symmetry.space_group_name_H-M   'P 1'
#
loop_
_entity.id
_entity.type
_entity.pdbx_description
1 polymer ?
#
loop_
_entity_poly.entity_id
_entity_poly.type
_entity_poly.pdbx_seq_one_letter_code
_entity_poly.pdbx_strand_id
1 'polypeptide(L)'
;RRASMDVTGTLPTPDEVKEFLADKNSNKRAKKIDELLKSPGYAAWWTTKLCDITGNTSRNNTDRNFRNEQTQQWYDWIYARIRNNVPYDKMIEGMVMATSRTSPDQSYSDFALEMGSYLRKENPVDFATRPDLPQYWSRRNMRKPEEKALGFAYSFLGVRIQCAQCHKHPFDQWTQQDFNQFQAFFAGITFGAKNNRGPNYNGATEAKGHDLPNYRSVSAEIAKAVGYDRKTGSSKSRKDLYNEIKRRV
;
A
#
# COMPACT_ATOMS: atom_id res chain seq x y z
N ARG A 1 4.82 17.27 -27.55
CA ARG A 1 4.16 17.92 -26.41
C ARG A 1 3.11 17.01 -25.75
N ARG A 2 2.06 16.58 -26.50
CA ARG A 2 0.98 15.76 -25.94
C ARG A 2 1.51 14.43 -25.39
N ALA A 3 2.34 13.70 -26.13
CA ALA A 3 2.90 12.45 -25.67
C ALA A 3 3.69 12.60 -24.35
N SER A 4 4.50 13.67 -24.20
CA SER A 4 5.22 13.92 -22.94
C SER A 4 4.25 14.16 -21.78
N MET A 5 3.23 14.99 -21.98
CA MET A 5 2.20 15.23 -20.96
C MET A 5 1.46 13.96 -20.54
N ASP A 6 1.06 13.15 -21.52
CA ASP A 6 0.29 11.92 -21.25
C ASP A 6 1.16 10.85 -20.58
N VAL A 7 2.44 10.75 -20.95
CA VAL A 7 3.34 9.70 -20.47
C VAL A 7 4.07 10.07 -19.20
N THR A 8 4.57 11.31 -19.07
CA THR A 8 5.41 11.73 -17.94
C THR A 8 4.80 12.83 -17.08
N GLY A 9 3.64 13.38 -17.47
CA GLY A 9 3.00 14.50 -16.75
C GLY A 9 3.72 15.83 -16.91
N THR A 10 4.76 15.92 -17.73
CA THR A 10 5.59 17.10 -17.89
C THR A 10 5.66 17.56 -19.36
N LEU A 11 5.95 18.85 -19.56
CA LEU A 11 6.25 19.37 -20.89
C LEU A 11 7.66 18.96 -21.31
N PRO A 12 7.90 18.75 -22.62
CA PRO A 12 9.26 18.56 -23.11
C PRO A 12 10.03 19.89 -23.00
N THR A 13 11.34 19.81 -22.84
CA THR A 13 12.21 20.99 -22.88
C THR A 13 12.25 21.60 -24.28
N PRO A 14 12.61 22.89 -24.41
CA PRO A 14 12.76 23.51 -25.73
C PRO A 14 13.73 22.78 -26.64
N ASP A 15 14.80 22.22 -26.10
CA ASP A 15 15.82 21.49 -26.87
C ASP A 15 15.31 20.13 -27.35
N GLU A 16 14.59 19.38 -26.51
CA GLU A 16 13.90 18.14 -26.93
C GLU A 16 12.91 18.38 -28.07
N VAL A 17 12.22 19.55 -28.05
CA VAL A 17 11.31 19.91 -29.14
C VAL A 17 12.09 20.19 -30.43
N LYS A 18 13.20 20.94 -30.35
CA LYS A 18 14.05 21.25 -31.52
C LYS A 18 14.63 19.97 -32.14
N GLU A 19 15.18 19.09 -31.29
CA GLU A 19 15.73 17.79 -31.72
C GLU A 19 14.66 16.94 -32.42
N PHE A 20 13.48 16.83 -31.80
CA PHE A 20 12.38 16.07 -32.40
C PHE A 20 11.91 16.63 -33.74
N LEU A 21 11.88 17.96 -33.89
CA LEU A 21 11.49 18.61 -35.15
C LEU A 21 12.57 18.44 -36.23
N ALA A 22 13.84 18.48 -35.86
CA ALA A 22 14.97 18.29 -36.77
C ALA A 22 15.14 16.83 -37.24
N ASP A 23 14.70 15.85 -36.45
CA ASP A 23 14.78 14.43 -36.80
C ASP A 23 13.87 14.14 -37.99
N LYS A 24 14.46 13.62 -39.08
CA LYS A 24 13.78 13.24 -40.33
C LYS A 24 13.33 11.78 -40.35
N ASN A 25 13.58 11.01 -39.29
CA ASN A 25 13.20 9.61 -39.23
C ASN A 25 11.66 9.46 -39.20
N SER A 26 11.11 8.62 -40.10
CA SER A 26 9.67 8.34 -40.15
C SER A 26 9.12 7.75 -38.83
N ASN A 27 9.96 7.02 -38.09
CA ASN A 27 9.61 6.37 -36.82
C ASN A 27 9.93 7.21 -35.56
N LYS A 28 10.34 8.47 -35.74
CA LYS A 28 10.74 9.35 -34.60
C LYS A 28 9.71 9.42 -33.47
N ARG A 29 8.41 9.37 -33.82
CA ARG A 29 7.33 9.44 -32.83
C ARG A 29 7.29 8.17 -31.95
N ALA A 30 7.35 7.00 -32.53
CA ALA A 30 7.37 5.74 -31.80
C ALA A 30 8.62 5.66 -30.91
N LYS A 31 9.79 5.96 -31.47
CA LYS A 31 11.06 6.03 -30.72
C LYS A 31 10.96 6.96 -29.52
N LYS A 32 10.41 8.18 -29.69
CA LYS A 32 10.27 9.12 -28.58
C LYS A 32 9.29 8.63 -27.51
N ILE A 33 8.22 7.93 -27.88
CA ILE A 33 7.29 7.32 -26.91
C ILE A 33 8.02 6.23 -26.11
N ASP A 34 8.78 5.36 -26.78
CA ASP A 34 9.56 4.31 -26.11
C ASP A 34 10.60 4.88 -25.12
N GLU A 35 11.24 6.00 -25.49
CA GLU A 35 12.15 6.73 -24.60
C GLU A 35 11.42 7.27 -23.36
N LEU A 36 10.26 7.90 -23.56
CA LEU A 36 9.45 8.44 -22.47
C LEU A 36 8.96 7.35 -21.52
N LEU A 37 8.52 6.19 -22.04
CA LEU A 37 8.07 5.05 -21.24
C LEU A 37 9.20 4.46 -20.37
N LYS A 38 10.45 4.55 -20.82
CA LYS A 38 11.64 4.10 -20.06
C LYS A 38 12.17 5.16 -19.10
N SER A 39 11.66 6.38 -19.17
CA SER A 39 12.15 7.48 -18.33
C SER A 39 11.74 7.35 -16.86
N PRO A 40 12.55 7.87 -15.92
CA PRO A 40 12.13 7.97 -14.52
C PRO A 40 10.86 8.81 -14.34
N GLY A 41 10.63 9.79 -15.22
CA GLY A 41 9.44 10.63 -15.21
C GLY A 41 8.14 9.85 -15.41
N TYR A 42 8.16 8.81 -16.28
CA TYR A 42 7.03 7.90 -16.43
C TYR A 42 6.70 7.19 -15.12
N ALA A 43 7.70 6.59 -14.50
CA ALA A 43 7.51 5.86 -13.26
C ALA A 43 7.01 6.80 -12.14
N ALA A 44 7.57 7.99 -11.99
CA ALA A 44 7.15 8.96 -10.98
C ALA A 44 5.71 9.45 -11.19
N TRP A 45 5.34 9.78 -12.42
CA TRP A 45 4.00 10.24 -12.79
C TRP A 45 2.93 9.19 -12.50
N TRP A 46 3.13 7.98 -12.98
CA TRP A 46 2.17 6.90 -12.79
C TRP A 46 2.12 6.39 -11.36
N THR A 47 3.23 6.44 -10.63
CA THR A 47 3.25 6.19 -9.18
C THR A 47 2.37 7.19 -8.45
N THR A 48 2.48 8.48 -8.75
CA THR A 48 1.64 9.50 -8.12
C THR A 48 0.16 9.23 -8.39
N LYS A 49 -0.22 8.93 -9.64
CA LYS A 49 -1.60 8.57 -9.99
C LYS A 49 -2.09 7.31 -9.27
N LEU A 50 -1.27 6.27 -9.19
CA LEU A 50 -1.65 5.06 -8.46
C LEU A 50 -1.71 5.30 -6.94
N CYS A 51 -0.86 6.14 -6.39
CA CYS A 51 -0.98 6.58 -5.00
C CYS A 51 -2.32 7.26 -4.73
N ASP A 52 -2.76 8.16 -5.61
CA ASP A 52 -4.07 8.81 -5.49
C ASP A 52 -5.22 7.81 -5.60
N ILE A 53 -5.19 6.94 -6.60
CA ILE A 53 -6.22 5.90 -6.83
C ILE A 53 -6.29 4.93 -5.65
N THR A 54 -5.15 4.51 -5.12
CA THR A 54 -5.08 3.57 -4.00
C THR A 54 -5.25 4.24 -2.64
N GLY A 55 -5.32 5.56 -2.59
CA GLY A 55 -5.57 6.34 -1.37
C GLY A 55 -4.35 6.45 -0.44
N ASN A 56 -3.16 6.51 -1.01
CA ASN A 56 -1.93 6.75 -0.25
C ASN A 56 -1.86 8.21 0.21
N THR A 57 -2.45 8.50 1.35
CA THR A 57 -2.40 9.83 1.97
C THR A 57 -1.89 9.74 3.40
N SER A 58 -1.21 10.76 3.86
CA SER A 58 -0.77 10.86 5.26
C SER A 58 -1.94 10.91 6.26
N ARG A 59 -3.13 11.31 5.82
CA ARG A 59 -4.36 11.34 6.63
C ARG A 59 -4.86 9.94 6.98
N ASN A 60 -4.75 9.01 6.05
CA ASN A 60 -5.23 7.63 6.23
C ASN A 60 -4.28 6.79 7.08
N ASN A 61 -3.16 7.36 7.50
CA ASN A 61 -2.21 6.69 8.37
C ASN A 61 -2.67 6.78 9.81
N THR A 62 -2.96 5.63 10.39
CA THR A 62 -3.37 5.50 11.80
C THR A 62 -2.21 5.73 12.76
N ASP A 63 -0.98 5.54 12.31
CA ASP A 63 0.21 5.81 13.10
C ASP A 63 0.72 7.24 12.89
N ARG A 64 0.44 8.09 13.86
CA ARG A 64 0.83 9.51 13.82
C ARG A 64 2.35 9.73 13.81
N ASN A 65 3.13 8.77 14.28
CA ASN A 65 4.58 8.91 14.42
C ASN A 65 5.36 8.59 13.14
N PHE A 66 4.76 7.84 12.19
CA PHE A 66 5.41 7.34 10.97
C PHE A 66 4.58 7.60 9.70
N ARG A 67 3.76 8.62 9.72
CA ARG A 67 2.88 8.95 8.59
C ARG A 67 3.65 9.18 7.30
N ASN A 68 4.72 9.93 7.38
CA ASN A 68 5.51 10.30 6.22
C ASN A 68 6.29 9.11 5.71
N GLU A 69 6.95 8.38 6.60
CA GLU A 69 7.75 7.20 6.24
C GLU A 69 6.87 6.11 5.61
N GLN A 70 5.71 5.83 6.19
CA GLN A 70 4.80 4.84 5.61
C GLN A 70 4.17 5.30 4.29
N THR A 71 3.93 6.61 4.12
CA THR A 71 3.46 7.17 2.85
C THR A 71 4.55 7.05 1.79
N GLN A 72 5.80 7.31 2.16
CA GLN A 72 6.95 7.14 1.29
C GLN A 72 7.18 5.66 0.92
N GLN A 73 7.13 4.74 1.88
CA GLN A 73 7.23 3.30 1.63
C GLN A 73 6.20 2.80 0.62
N TRP A 74 4.97 3.27 0.71
CA TRP A 74 3.93 2.94 -0.27
C TRP A 74 4.26 3.48 -1.66
N TYR A 75 4.71 4.73 -1.73
CA TYR A 75 5.16 5.34 -2.98
C TYR A 75 6.33 4.55 -3.59
N ASP A 76 7.36 4.27 -2.80
CA ASP A 76 8.57 3.56 -3.26
C ASP A 76 8.25 2.15 -3.74
N TRP A 77 7.32 1.46 -3.05
CA TRP A 77 6.87 0.13 -3.44
C TRP A 77 6.19 0.13 -4.81
N ILE A 78 5.29 1.08 -5.08
CA ILE A 78 4.62 1.24 -6.38
C ILE A 78 5.63 1.67 -7.45
N TYR A 79 6.49 2.65 -7.13
CA TYR A 79 7.49 3.17 -8.03
C TYR A 79 8.42 2.06 -8.56
N ALA A 80 8.91 1.22 -7.67
CA ALA A 80 9.78 0.11 -8.04
C ALA A 80 9.08 -0.86 -9.02
N ARG A 81 7.78 -1.13 -8.84
CA ARG A 81 7.03 -2.03 -9.73
C ARG A 81 6.77 -1.42 -11.09
N ILE A 82 6.40 -0.15 -11.14
CA ILE A 82 6.22 0.56 -12.43
C ILE A 82 7.57 0.66 -13.14
N ARG A 83 8.62 1.02 -12.43
CA ARG A 83 9.98 1.15 -12.99
C ARG A 83 10.48 -0.15 -13.59
N ASN A 84 10.18 -1.28 -12.97
CA ASN A 84 10.54 -2.62 -13.40
C ASN A 84 9.51 -3.27 -14.33
N ASN A 85 8.49 -2.49 -14.77
CA ASN A 85 7.42 -2.95 -15.65
C ASN A 85 6.75 -4.24 -15.15
N VAL A 86 6.50 -4.33 -13.84
CA VAL A 86 5.75 -5.45 -13.24
C VAL A 86 4.33 -5.43 -13.81
N PRO A 87 3.78 -6.58 -14.27
CA PRO A 87 2.42 -6.66 -14.77
C PRO A 87 1.40 -6.09 -13.77
N TYR A 88 0.40 -5.38 -14.29
CA TYR A 88 -0.58 -4.67 -13.47
C TYR A 88 -1.32 -5.60 -12.50
N ASP A 89 -1.75 -6.78 -12.98
CA ASP A 89 -2.41 -7.80 -12.16
C ASP A 89 -1.51 -8.26 -11.01
N LYS A 90 -0.21 -8.47 -11.23
CA LYS A 90 0.75 -8.85 -10.19
C LYS A 90 0.98 -7.76 -9.16
N MET A 91 1.01 -6.51 -9.60
CA MET A 91 1.11 -5.39 -8.68
C MET A 91 -0.14 -5.27 -7.79
N ILE A 92 -1.34 -5.42 -8.38
CA ILE A 92 -2.60 -5.38 -7.61
C ILE A 92 -2.73 -6.59 -6.69
N GLU A 93 -2.35 -7.78 -7.14
CA GLU A 93 -2.28 -8.99 -6.30
C GLU A 93 -1.44 -8.73 -5.06
N GLY A 94 -0.24 -8.15 -5.21
CA GLY A 94 0.64 -7.78 -4.10
C GLY A 94 0.07 -6.72 -3.14
N MET A 95 -0.95 -5.97 -3.56
CA MET A 95 -1.66 -5.03 -2.68
C MET A 95 -2.83 -5.69 -1.95
N VAL A 96 -3.68 -6.41 -2.68
CA VAL A 96 -5.00 -6.84 -2.18
C VAL A 96 -4.97 -8.19 -1.49
N MET A 97 -4.04 -9.06 -1.88
CA MET A 97 -3.85 -10.39 -1.28
C MET A 97 -2.80 -10.39 -0.16
N ALA A 98 -2.11 -9.26 0.03
CA ALA A 98 -1.06 -9.16 1.02
C ALA A 98 -1.57 -9.42 2.44
N THR A 99 -0.88 -10.31 3.14
CA THR A 99 -0.98 -10.47 4.59
C THR A 99 0.19 -9.81 5.28
N SER A 100 0.05 -9.50 6.56
CA SER A 100 1.14 -8.86 7.31
C SER A 100 2.33 -9.79 7.46
N ARG A 101 2.08 -11.05 7.79
CA ARG A 101 3.11 -12.06 7.91
C ARG A 101 3.45 -12.66 6.54
N THR A 102 4.73 -12.83 6.27
CA THR A 102 5.23 -13.42 5.02
C THR A 102 4.96 -14.92 4.95
N SER A 103 4.80 -15.57 6.12
CA SER A 103 4.42 -16.98 6.24
C SER A 103 3.49 -17.16 7.45
N PRO A 104 2.61 -18.19 7.44
CA PRO A 104 1.77 -18.52 8.60
C PRO A 104 2.56 -18.83 9.87
N ASP A 105 3.79 -19.29 9.74
CA ASP A 105 4.67 -19.66 10.86
C ASP A 105 5.47 -18.48 11.40
N GLN A 106 5.46 -17.32 10.72
CA GLN A 106 6.15 -16.14 11.20
C GLN A 106 5.46 -15.63 12.48
N SER A 107 6.23 -15.48 13.55
CA SER A 107 5.70 -14.88 14.78
C SER A 107 5.38 -13.39 14.58
N TYR A 108 4.45 -12.87 15.38
CA TYR A 108 4.18 -11.42 15.35
C TYR A 108 5.35 -10.59 15.89
N SER A 109 6.22 -11.15 16.71
CA SER A 109 7.49 -10.54 17.10
C SER A 109 8.40 -10.35 15.90
N ASP A 110 8.59 -11.40 15.10
CA ASP A 110 9.45 -11.35 13.91
C ASP A 110 8.88 -10.39 12.87
N PHE A 111 7.56 -10.42 12.65
CA PHE A 111 6.89 -9.45 11.81
C PHE A 111 7.13 -8.01 12.29
N ALA A 112 7.03 -7.76 13.58
CA ALA A 112 7.25 -6.43 14.14
C ALA A 112 8.71 -5.99 14.02
N LEU A 113 9.66 -6.90 14.20
CA LEU A 113 11.09 -6.64 13.99
C LEU A 113 11.39 -6.36 12.51
N GLU A 114 10.80 -7.14 11.61
CA GLU A 114 10.89 -6.91 10.16
C GLU A 114 10.34 -5.51 9.80
N MET A 115 9.13 -5.18 10.23
CA MET A 115 8.53 -3.86 9.97
C MET A 115 9.34 -2.72 10.60
N GLY A 116 9.94 -2.96 11.76
CA GLY A 116 10.87 -2.03 12.40
C GLY A 116 12.12 -1.77 11.57
N SER A 117 12.65 -2.77 10.87
CA SER A 117 13.86 -2.65 10.07
C SER A 117 13.72 -1.63 8.92
N TYR A 118 12.52 -1.48 8.37
CA TYR A 118 12.20 -0.49 7.33
C TYR A 118 12.10 0.96 7.86
N LEU A 119 12.06 1.13 9.18
CA LEU A 119 11.87 2.44 9.83
C LEU A 119 13.12 2.88 10.62
N ARG A 120 14.23 2.17 10.51
CA ARG A 120 15.49 2.55 11.14
C ARG A 120 15.97 3.91 10.64
N LYS A 121 16.57 4.70 11.54
CA LYS A 121 17.21 5.95 11.16
C LYS A 121 18.51 5.72 10.39
N GLU A 122 19.23 4.68 10.79
CA GLU A 122 20.51 4.31 10.20
C GLU A 122 20.34 2.98 9.44
N ASN A 123 20.75 2.96 8.19
CA ASN A 123 20.70 1.80 7.30
C ASN A 123 19.31 1.11 7.28
N PRO A 124 18.21 1.84 6.95
CA PRO A 124 16.92 1.20 6.82
C PRO A 124 16.94 0.18 5.69
N VAL A 125 16.25 -0.94 5.89
CA VAL A 125 15.99 -1.88 4.80
C VAL A 125 15.02 -1.21 3.82
N ASP A 126 15.25 -1.38 2.52
CA ASP A 126 14.38 -0.82 1.50
C ASP A 126 13.03 -1.56 1.47
N PHE A 127 11.96 -0.85 1.84
CA PHE A 127 10.60 -1.41 1.83
C PHE A 127 10.12 -1.81 0.43
N ALA A 128 10.65 -1.19 -0.63
CA ALA A 128 10.28 -1.52 -2.01
C ALA A 128 10.68 -2.95 -2.41
N THR A 129 11.61 -3.57 -1.67
CA THR A 129 12.03 -4.96 -1.89
C THR A 129 11.00 -5.99 -1.43
N ARG A 130 10.03 -5.63 -0.57
CA ARG A 130 8.97 -6.56 -0.19
C ARG A 130 8.14 -6.99 -1.41
N PRO A 131 7.72 -8.27 -1.48
CA PRO A 131 6.87 -8.75 -2.56
C PRO A 131 5.48 -8.10 -2.54
N ASP A 132 5.01 -7.68 -1.37
CA ASP A 132 3.65 -7.23 -1.11
C ASP A 132 3.56 -5.90 -0.34
N LEU A 133 2.34 -5.34 -0.31
CA LEU A 133 2.00 -4.11 0.43
C LEU A 133 0.96 -4.43 1.51
N PRO A 134 1.36 -4.96 2.68
CA PRO A 134 0.49 -5.63 3.65
C PRO A 134 -0.53 -4.72 4.34
N GLN A 135 -0.45 -3.42 4.16
CA GLN A 135 -1.26 -2.45 4.91
C GLN A 135 -2.36 -1.79 4.05
N TYR A 136 -2.61 -2.28 2.84
CA TYR A 136 -3.56 -1.64 1.93
C TYR A 136 -4.95 -1.46 2.55
N TRP A 137 -5.55 -2.53 3.05
CA TRP A 137 -6.90 -2.50 3.63
C TRP A 137 -6.99 -1.73 4.93
N SER A 138 -6.00 -1.91 5.80
CA SER A 138 -5.97 -1.26 7.11
C SER A 138 -5.78 0.25 7.02
N ARG A 139 -4.91 0.72 6.14
CA ARG A 139 -4.66 2.15 5.94
C ARG A 139 -5.86 2.87 5.34
N ARG A 140 -6.63 2.19 4.50
CA ARG A 140 -7.90 2.71 3.97
C ARG A 140 -9.07 2.55 4.94
N ASN A 141 -8.86 1.86 6.06
CA ASN A 141 -9.87 1.58 7.09
C ASN A 141 -11.15 0.93 6.54
N MET A 142 -11.03 0.12 5.50
CA MET A 142 -12.14 -0.61 4.88
C MET A 142 -12.41 -1.89 5.67
N ARG A 143 -13.28 -1.81 6.68
CA ARG A 143 -13.52 -2.93 7.61
C ARG A 143 -14.54 -3.93 7.09
N LYS A 144 -15.59 -3.44 6.44
CA LYS A 144 -16.69 -4.26 5.97
C LYS A 144 -16.42 -4.82 4.57
N PRO A 145 -16.92 -6.02 4.24
CA PRO A 145 -16.78 -6.61 2.91
C PRO A 145 -17.27 -5.68 1.78
N GLU A 146 -18.41 -5.02 1.99
CA GLU A 146 -18.98 -4.07 1.01
C GLU A 146 -18.06 -2.86 0.77
N GLU A 147 -17.42 -2.33 1.81
CA GLU A 147 -16.47 -1.21 1.68
C GLU A 147 -15.24 -1.63 0.86
N LYS A 148 -14.75 -2.87 1.08
CA LYS A 148 -13.63 -3.44 0.33
C LYS A 148 -14.01 -3.69 -1.12
N ALA A 149 -15.18 -4.26 -1.37
CA ALA A 149 -15.68 -4.50 -2.73
C ALA A 149 -15.80 -3.19 -3.52
N LEU A 150 -16.40 -2.17 -2.94
CA LEU A 150 -16.47 -0.84 -3.56
C LEU A 150 -15.09 -0.26 -3.80
N GLY A 151 -14.22 -0.28 -2.79
CA GLY A 151 -12.87 0.25 -2.90
C GLY A 151 -12.05 -0.45 -3.98
N PHE A 152 -12.18 -1.76 -4.10
CA PHE A 152 -11.54 -2.55 -5.15
C PHE A 152 -12.09 -2.19 -6.54
N ALA A 153 -13.42 -2.18 -6.70
CA ALA A 153 -14.07 -1.85 -7.96
C ALA A 153 -13.67 -0.46 -8.47
N TYR A 154 -13.68 0.53 -7.58
CA TYR A 154 -13.25 1.90 -7.90
C TYR A 154 -11.77 2.00 -8.26
N SER A 155 -10.91 1.42 -7.43
CA SER A 155 -9.47 1.63 -7.55
C SER A 155 -8.86 0.84 -8.70
N PHE A 156 -9.36 -0.36 -8.98
CA PHE A 156 -8.68 -1.31 -9.86
C PHE A 156 -9.47 -1.74 -11.09
N LEU A 157 -10.80 -1.69 -11.03
CA LEU A 157 -11.66 -2.04 -12.16
C LEU A 157 -12.23 -0.82 -12.89
N GLY A 158 -12.16 0.37 -12.29
CA GLY A 158 -12.76 1.59 -12.83
C GLY A 158 -14.30 1.55 -12.89
N VAL A 159 -14.93 0.65 -12.13
CA VAL A 159 -16.37 0.39 -12.17
C VAL A 159 -17.04 0.98 -10.94
N ARG A 160 -18.16 1.67 -11.14
CA ARG A 160 -19.00 2.23 -10.08
C ARG A 160 -20.21 1.32 -9.83
N ILE A 161 -20.08 0.38 -8.90
CA ILE A 161 -21.13 -0.59 -8.56
C ILE A 161 -21.93 -0.21 -7.31
N GLN A 162 -21.78 1.01 -6.81
CA GLN A 162 -22.40 1.45 -5.56
C GLN A 162 -23.94 1.35 -5.59
N CYS A 163 -24.58 1.66 -6.71
CA CYS A 163 -26.03 1.56 -6.84
C CYS A 163 -26.53 0.12 -6.68
N ALA A 164 -25.68 -0.85 -7.07
CA ALA A 164 -26.02 -2.28 -6.99
C ALA A 164 -26.09 -2.82 -5.54
N GLN A 165 -25.73 -2.03 -4.54
CA GLN A 165 -25.93 -2.41 -3.14
C GLN A 165 -27.41 -2.57 -2.76
N CYS A 166 -28.29 -1.77 -3.35
CA CYS A 166 -29.70 -1.72 -2.97
C CYS A 166 -30.66 -2.17 -4.08
N HIS A 167 -30.30 -1.93 -5.34
CA HIS A 167 -31.15 -2.23 -6.50
C HIS A 167 -30.29 -2.49 -7.74
N LYS A 168 -30.91 -2.92 -8.84
CA LYS A 168 -30.20 -3.04 -10.13
C LYS A 168 -29.58 -1.68 -10.51
N HIS A 169 -28.32 -1.72 -10.97
CA HIS A 169 -27.64 -0.51 -11.42
C HIS A 169 -28.43 0.17 -12.56
N PRO A 170 -28.70 1.49 -12.48
CA PRO A 170 -29.60 2.16 -13.43
C PRO A 170 -29.06 2.24 -14.85
N PHE A 171 -27.72 2.20 -15.03
CA PHE A 171 -27.06 2.40 -16.32
C PHE A 171 -26.14 1.23 -16.71
N ASP A 172 -26.14 0.13 -15.93
CA ASP A 172 -25.25 -1.00 -16.15
C ASP A 172 -25.95 -2.31 -15.83
N GLN A 173 -25.30 -3.43 -16.15
CA GLN A 173 -25.85 -4.78 -15.97
C GLN A 173 -25.91 -5.26 -14.50
N TRP A 174 -25.16 -4.63 -13.60
CA TRP A 174 -24.96 -5.09 -12.21
C TRP A 174 -26.26 -5.12 -11.42
N THR A 175 -26.59 -6.28 -10.89
CA THR A 175 -27.71 -6.50 -9.98
C THR A 175 -27.26 -6.45 -8.52
N GLN A 176 -28.21 -6.39 -7.59
CA GLN A 176 -27.94 -6.53 -6.16
C GLN A 176 -27.32 -7.91 -5.85
N GLN A 177 -27.74 -8.95 -6.56
CA GLN A 177 -27.18 -10.29 -6.41
C GLN A 177 -25.72 -10.32 -6.82
N ASP A 178 -25.34 -9.70 -7.94
CA ASP A 178 -23.96 -9.60 -8.39
C ASP A 178 -23.09 -8.87 -7.36
N PHE A 179 -23.61 -7.79 -6.79
CA PHE A 179 -22.90 -7.07 -5.73
C PHE A 179 -22.68 -7.94 -4.49
N ASN A 180 -23.73 -8.68 -4.05
CA ASN A 180 -23.63 -9.56 -2.89
C ASN A 180 -22.64 -10.70 -3.11
N GLN A 181 -22.59 -11.27 -4.30
CA GLN A 181 -21.59 -12.28 -4.68
C GLN A 181 -20.19 -11.69 -4.73
N PHE A 182 -20.03 -10.52 -5.30
CA PHE A 182 -18.74 -9.83 -5.38
C PHE A 182 -18.18 -9.45 -4.00
N GLN A 183 -18.99 -8.90 -3.11
CA GLN A 183 -18.53 -8.55 -1.76
C GLN A 183 -18.12 -9.79 -0.94
N ALA A 184 -18.67 -10.98 -1.23
CA ALA A 184 -18.33 -12.20 -0.52
C ALA A 184 -16.84 -12.57 -0.65
N PHE A 185 -16.18 -12.23 -1.75
CA PHE A 185 -14.74 -12.43 -1.92
C PHE A 185 -13.90 -11.71 -0.86
N PHE A 186 -14.41 -10.60 -0.32
CA PHE A 186 -13.70 -9.78 0.65
C PHE A 186 -14.04 -10.12 2.11
N ALA A 187 -14.96 -11.05 2.33
CA ALA A 187 -15.39 -11.44 3.68
C ALA A 187 -14.30 -12.13 4.50
N GLY A 188 -13.32 -12.76 3.81
CA GLY A 188 -12.18 -13.41 4.43
C GLY A 188 -11.06 -12.48 4.88
N ILE A 189 -11.09 -11.19 4.51
CA ILE A 189 -10.02 -10.24 4.81
C ILE A 189 -10.33 -9.52 6.11
N THR A 190 -9.46 -9.66 7.11
CA THR A 190 -9.57 -8.99 8.41
C THR A 190 -8.30 -8.21 8.73
N PHE A 191 -8.41 -7.13 9.48
CA PHE A 191 -7.25 -6.37 9.96
C PHE A 191 -7.54 -5.68 11.30
N GLY A 192 -6.47 -5.47 12.07
CA GLY A 192 -6.50 -4.83 13.36
C GLY A 192 -6.98 -5.72 14.49
N ALA A 193 -6.67 -5.35 15.73
CA ALA A 193 -7.15 -6.04 16.92
C ALA A 193 -8.59 -5.65 17.24
N LYS A 194 -9.36 -6.58 17.83
CA LYS A 194 -10.76 -6.37 18.25
C LYS A 194 -10.98 -5.17 19.18
N ASN A 195 -9.94 -4.66 19.84
CA ASN A 195 -10.01 -3.54 20.77
C ASN A 195 -9.01 -2.45 20.36
N ASN A 196 -9.51 -1.36 19.80
CA ASN A 196 -8.79 -0.20 19.27
C ASN A 196 -7.97 0.63 20.30
N ARG A 197 -7.48 0.06 21.38
CA ARG A 197 -6.79 0.79 22.45
C ARG A 197 -5.32 0.41 22.61
N GLY A 198 -4.60 0.29 21.50
CA GLY A 198 -3.21 -0.09 21.55
C GLY A 198 -2.31 0.64 20.56
N PRO A 199 -0.95 0.57 20.66
CA PRO A 199 -0.08 1.07 19.63
C PRO A 199 -0.41 0.35 18.34
N ASN A 200 -0.37 1.10 17.26
CA ASN A 200 -1.00 0.82 16.00
C ASN A 200 -0.30 -0.30 15.20
N TYR A 201 -0.32 -1.53 15.74
CA TYR A 201 -0.28 -2.73 14.91
C TYR A 201 -1.65 -2.98 14.25
N ASN A 202 -2.44 -1.90 14.12
CA ASN A 202 -3.70 -1.87 13.39
C ASN A 202 -3.55 -2.19 11.91
N GLY A 203 -2.31 -2.41 11.47
CA GLY A 203 -1.98 -2.75 10.12
C GLY A 203 -1.95 -4.24 9.79
N ALA A 204 -1.98 -5.12 10.79
CA ALA A 204 -1.96 -6.55 10.52
C ALA A 204 -3.20 -6.96 9.73
N THR A 205 -2.99 -7.42 8.51
CA THR A 205 -4.02 -7.93 7.60
C THR A 205 -3.88 -9.44 7.53
N GLU A 206 -4.95 -10.16 7.83
CA GLU A 206 -4.94 -11.62 7.86
C GLU A 206 -6.17 -12.19 7.16
N ALA A 207 -6.06 -13.41 6.65
CA ALA A 207 -7.19 -14.19 6.18
C ALA A 207 -8.09 -14.61 7.37
N LYS A 208 -9.40 -14.66 7.14
CA LYS A 208 -10.36 -15.08 8.16
C LYS A 208 -10.09 -16.54 8.56
N GLY A 209 -10.05 -16.79 9.86
CA GLY A 209 -9.75 -18.11 10.42
C GLY A 209 -8.37 -18.19 11.07
N HIS A 210 -7.50 -17.24 10.82
CA HIS A 210 -6.31 -17.03 11.63
C HIS A 210 -6.67 -16.12 12.81
N ASP A 211 -6.30 -16.55 14.01
CA ASP A 211 -6.47 -15.70 15.20
C ASP A 211 -5.63 -14.46 15.05
N LEU A 212 -6.30 -13.33 14.87
CA LEU A 212 -5.63 -12.04 15.01
C LEU A 212 -5.16 -11.94 16.47
N PRO A 213 -3.86 -11.79 16.70
CA PRO A 213 -3.35 -11.73 18.05
C PRO A 213 -4.02 -10.59 18.80
N ASN A 214 -4.38 -10.86 20.01
CA ASN A 214 -4.79 -9.81 20.92
C ASN A 214 -3.61 -8.83 21.06
N TYR A 215 -3.90 -7.54 20.96
CA TYR A 215 -2.92 -6.48 21.07
C TYR A 215 -1.99 -6.63 22.28
N ARG A 216 -2.51 -7.10 23.43
CA ARG A 216 -1.70 -7.32 24.64
C ARG A 216 -0.66 -8.42 24.47
N SER A 217 -0.98 -9.49 23.73
CA SER A 217 -0.01 -10.57 23.47
C SER A 217 1.07 -10.10 22.49
N VAL A 218 0.72 -9.40 21.41
CA VAL A 218 1.72 -8.85 20.46
C VAL A 218 2.66 -7.88 21.16
N SER A 219 2.13 -6.94 21.95
CA SER A 219 2.98 -5.98 22.66
C SER A 219 3.81 -6.63 23.79
N ALA A 220 3.38 -7.75 24.34
CA ALA A 220 4.16 -8.53 25.27
C ALA A 220 5.29 -9.30 24.58
N GLU A 221 5.03 -9.89 23.43
CA GLU A 221 6.02 -10.58 22.60
C GLU A 221 7.10 -9.63 22.11
N ILE A 222 6.72 -8.45 21.62
CA ILE A 222 7.68 -7.41 21.20
C ILE A 222 8.52 -6.95 22.40
N ALA A 223 7.89 -6.68 23.54
CA ALA A 223 8.60 -6.30 24.75
C ALA A 223 9.62 -7.38 25.16
N LYS A 224 9.23 -8.66 25.08
CA LYS A 224 10.11 -9.80 25.35
C LYS A 224 11.25 -9.89 24.33
N ALA A 225 10.96 -9.76 23.04
CA ALA A 225 11.94 -9.84 21.96
C ALA A 225 13.02 -8.76 22.06
N VAL A 226 12.65 -7.55 22.51
CA VAL A 226 13.59 -6.42 22.72
C VAL A 226 14.15 -6.34 24.14
N GLY A 227 13.89 -7.34 25.00
CA GLY A 227 14.36 -7.37 26.38
C GLY A 227 13.78 -6.27 27.28
N TYR A 228 12.58 -5.80 26.99
CA TYR A 228 11.91 -4.74 27.76
C TYR A 228 11.09 -5.35 28.91
N ASP A 229 11.47 -5.04 30.16
CA ASP A 229 10.69 -5.44 31.33
C ASP A 229 9.63 -4.37 31.68
N ARG A 230 8.37 -4.76 31.55
CA ARG A 230 7.21 -3.91 31.90
C ARG A 230 7.14 -3.56 33.40
N LYS A 231 7.72 -4.37 34.28
CA LYS A 231 7.64 -4.15 35.70
C LYS A 231 8.61 -3.06 36.20
N THR A 232 9.75 -2.94 35.54
CA THR A 232 10.79 -1.94 35.87
C THR A 232 10.60 -0.62 35.10
N GLY A 233 9.84 -0.62 34.01
CA GLY A 233 9.57 0.54 33.15
C GLY A 233 8.28 1.30 33.44
N SER A 234 7.90 1.44 34.68
CA SER A 234 6.56 1.86 35.13
C SER A 234 6.06 3.24 34.67
N SER A 235 6.88 4.07 34.08
CA SER A 235 6.48 5.40 33.60
C SER A 235 6.85 5.70 32.11
N LYS A 236 7.42 4.76 31.39
CA LYS A 236 7.76 5.02 29.99
C LYS A 236 6.50 5.05 29.13
N SER A 237 6.32 6.15 28.42
CA SER A 237 5.24 6.33 27.47
C SER A 237 5.33 5.31 26.32
N ARG A 238 4.24 5.10 25.59
CA ARG A 238 4.26 4.29 24.34
C ARG A 238 5.34 4.75 23.37
N LYS A 239 5.61 6.05 23.35
CA LYS A 239 6.65 6.66 22.54
C LYS A 239 8.05 6.18 22.94
N ASP A 240 8.27 6.01 24.24
CA ASP A 240 9.56 5.54 24.76
C ASP A 240 9.78 4.05 24.48
N LEU A 241 8.74 3.22 24.62
CA LEU A 241 8.78 1.81 24.23
C LEU A 241 9.07 1.67 22.72
N TYR A 242 8.43 2.49 21.93
CA TYR A 242 8.63 2.49 20.48
C TYR A 242 10.02 2.99 20.08
N ASN A 243 10.53 4.03 20.71
CA ASN A 243 11.89 4.54 20.52
C ASN A 243 12.94 3.53 20.98
N GLU A 244 12.65 2.76 22.02
CA GLU A 244 13.53 1.68 22.49
C GLU A 244 13.58 0.52 21.48
N ILE A 245 12.43 0.13 20.91
CA ILE A 245 12.37 -0.83 19.80
C ILE A 245 13.20 -0.32 18.64
N LYS A 246 13.01 0.95 18.22
CA LYS A 246 13.79 1.58 17.13
C LYS A 246 15.29 1.59 17.39
N ARG A 247 15.71 1.72 18.62
CA ARG A 247 17.14 1.81 18.97
C ARG A 247 17.82 0.44 18.98
N ARG A 248 17.08 -0.63 19.29
CA ARG A 248 17.61 -2.00 19.41
C ARG A 248 17.43 -2.85 18.15
N VAL A 249 16.57 -2.44 17.26
CA VAL A 249 16.36 -3.01 15.91
C VAL A 249 17.09 -2.14 14.88
#